data_fcae00cfb384bc16c24fa23f3b57d1d4
#
_entry.id   fcae00cfb384bc16c24fa23f3b57d1d4
#
_cell.length_a   1.000
_cell.length_b   1.000
_cell.length_c   1.000
_cell.angle_alpha   90.00
_cell.angle_beta   90.00
_cell.angle_gamma   90.00
#
_symmetry.space_group_name_H-M   'P 1'
#
loop_
_entity.id
_entity.type
_entity.pdbx_description
1 polymer ?
#
loop_
_entity_poly.entity_id
_entity_poly.type
_entity_poly.pdbx_seq_one_letter_code
_entity_poly.pdbx_strand_id
1 'polypeptide(L)'
;MQGIVTGASRGLGLALTRALAARGWRLVVDARDGDALLRAVAGLDGVVALPGDVAEAEHRTQLVEAAGCASIDLLVNNASLLGPAPLPELGSYPLDELRRVYEANVFAPLALAQLALPRLGEGARLLNVISDAALEPYAGWGGYGSSKAALAQLSAILGAENPGLRVYAADPGDMRTQMQQDAFPDEDISDRPVPEESVPGLLALIEGELPSGLYRARDLVGASA
;
A
#
# COMPACT_ATOMS: atom_id res chain seq x y z
N MET A 1 4.25 -1.83 -19.15
CA MET A 1 3.81 -2.46 -17.88
C MET A 1 2.58 -1.73 -17.36
N GLN A 2 1.74 -2.43 -16.62
CA GLN A 2 0.47 -1.90 -16.13
C GLN A 2 0.26 -2.28 -14.67
N GLY A 3 -0.20 -1.31 -13.85
CA GLY A 3 -0.39 -1.55 -12.43
C GLY A 3 -1.59 -0.83 -11.83
N ILE A 4 -1.92 -1.24 -10.59
CA ILE A 4 -2.90 -0.61 -9.72
C ILE A 4 -2.18 -0.15 -8.46
N VAL A 5 -2.38 1.10 -8.03
CA VAL A 5 -1.80 1.64 -6.78
C VAL A 5 -2.91 2.28 -5.97
N THR A 6 -3.19 1.73 -4.78
CA THR A 6 -4.23 2.27 -3.91
C THR A 6 -3.68 3.36 -2.97
N GLY A 7 -4.52 4.36 -2.64
CA GLY A 7 -4.15 5.44 -1.73
C GLY A 7 -3.16 6.45 -2.32
N ALA A 8 -3.33 6.86 -3.58
CA ALA A 8 -2.35 7.63 -4.35
C ALA A 8 -2.51 9.16 -4.28
N SER A 9 -3.41 9.71 -3.46
CA SER A 9 -3.60 11.17 -3.39
C SER A 9 -2.50 11.91 -2.64
N ARG A 10 -1.70 11.23 -1.83
CA ARG A 10 -0.64 11.80 -0.98
C ARG A 10 0.35 10.75 -0.49
N GLY A 11 1.40 11.20 0.20
CA GLY A 11 2.36 10.33 0.88
C GLY A 11 3.04 9.32 -0.05
N LEU A 12 3.26 8.12 0.47
CA LEU A 12 3.98 7.05 -0.24
C LEU A 12 3.30 6.63 -1.55
N GLY A 13 1.96 6.48 -1.52
CA GLY A 13 1.21 6.09 -2.72
C GLY A 13 1.39 7.08 -3.88
N LEU A 14 1.38 8.39 -3.58
CA LEU A 14 1.65 9.42 -4.58
C LEU A 14 3.11 9.40 -5.06
N ALA A 15 4.07 9.31 -4.13
CA ALA A 15 5.49 9.27 -4.47
C ALA A 15 5.81 8.07 -5.38
N LEU A 16 5.28 6.90 -5.05
CA LEU A 16 5.43 5.69 -5.86
C LEU A 16 4.72 5.81 -7.22
N THR A 17 3.50 6.36 -7.25
CA THR A 17 2.76 6.62 -8.51
C THR A 17 3.57 7.50 -9.46
N ARG A 18 4.14 8.60 -8.97
CA ARG A 18 4.99 9.49 -9.77
C ARG A 18 6.24 8.79 -10.31
N ALA A 19 6.89 8.00 -9.46
CA ALA A 19 8.09 7.27 -9.86
C ALA A 19 7.81 6.20 -10.93
N LEU A 20 6.69 5.49 -10.84
CA LEU A 20 6.27 4.51 -11.83
C LEU A 20 5.80 5.16 -13.14
N ALA A 21 5.01 6.25 -13.06
CA ALA A 21 4.60 7.01 -14.25
C ALA A 21 5.81 7.54 -15.02
N ALA A 22 6.83 8.10 -14.34
CA ALA A 22 8.08 8.55 -14.95
C ALA A 22 8.87 7.42 -15.65
N ARG A 23 8.58 6.15 -15.30
CA ARG A 23 9.13 4.94 -15.94
C ARG A 23 8.24 4.37 -17.05
N GLY A 24 7.19 5.10 -17.43
CA GLY A 24 6.28 4.69 -18.50
C GLY A 24 5.26 3.62 -18.11
N TRP A 25 5.01 3.40 -16.81
CA TRP A 25 3.92 2.53 -16.38
C TRP A 25 2.55 3.15 -16.66
N ARG A 26 1.62 2.32 -17.08
CA ARG A 26 0.20 2.68 -17.10
C ARG A 26 -0.39 2.29 -15.75
N LEU A 27 -1.01 3.24 -15.07
CA LEU A 27 -1.47 3.06 -13.70
C LEU A 27 -2.95 3.38 -13.57
N VAL A 28 -3.68 2.55 -12.84
CA VAL A 28 -4.97 2.90 -12.25
C VAL A 28 -4.71 3.21 -10.78
N VAL A 29 -5.13 4.39 -10.33
CA VAL A 29 -4.86 4.84 -8.97
C VAL A 29 -6.13 5.34 -8.30
N ASP A 30 -6.23 5.15 -6.98
CA ASP A 30 -7.39 5.60 -6.23
C ASP A 30 -7.04 6.45 -5.00
N ALA A 31 -8.05 7.10 -4.48
CA ALA A 31 -8.14 7.62 -3.13
C ALA A 31 -9.58 8.03 -2.83
N ARG A 32 -9.93 8.09 -1.54
CA ARG A 32 -11.26 8.55 -1.07
C ARG A 32 -11.52 10.02 -1.36
N ASP A 33 -10.51 10.88 -1.21
CA ASP A 33 -10.59 12.30 -1.59
C ASP A 33 -10.31 12.44 -3.09
N GLY A 34 -11.37 12.48 -3.88
CA GLY A 34 -11.28 12.53 -5.34
C GLY A 34 -10.63 13.82 -5.85
N ASP A 35 -10.93 14.96 -5.23
CA ASP A 35 -10.35 16.25 -5.63
C ASP A 35 -8.86 16.29 -5.35
N ALA A 36 -8.43 15.77 -4.18
CA ALA A 36 -7.01 15.65 -3.87
C ALA A 36 -6.31 14.68 -4.83
N LEU A 37 -6.93 13.53 -5.16
CA LEU A 37 -6.38 12.57 -6.10
C LEU A 37 -6.18 13.19 -7.49
N LEU A 38 -7.23 13.80 -8.05
CA LEU A 38 -7.18 14.41 -9.39
C LEU A 38 -6.11 15.50 -9.47
N ARG A 39 -6.00 16.35 -8.44
CA ARG A 39 -4.93 17.37 -8.38
C ARG A 39 -3.53 16.74 -8.28
N ALA A 40 -3.37 15.68 -7.48
CA ALA A 40 -2.08 15.06 -7.21
C ALA A 40 -1.45 14.38 -8.43
N VAL A 41 -2.31 13.81 -9.30
CA VAL A 41 -1.87 13.08 -10.50
C VAL A 41 -2.05 13.88 -11.80
N ALA A 42 -2.49 15.14 -11.70
CA ALA A 42 -2.65 16.00 -12.87
C ALA A 42 -1.32 16.12 -13.65
N GLY A 43 -1.37 15.86 -14.96
CA GLY A 43 -0.21 15.92 -15.84
C GLY A 43 0.71 14.70 -15.76
N LEU A 44 0.37 13.64 -15.04
CA LEU A 44 1.08 12.36 -15.11
C LEU A 44 0.55 11.54 -16.30
N ASP A 45 1.43 11.26 -17.24
CA ASP A 45 1.08 10.45 -18.42
C ASP A 45 0.81 8.99 -18.02
N GLY A 46 -0.20 8.39 -18.64
CA GLY A 46 -0.54 6.98 -18.42
C GLY A 46 -1.23 6.68 -17.09
N VAL A 47 -1.63 7.69 -16.30
CA VAL A 47 -2.29 7.52 -15.01
C VAL A 47 -3.80 7.79 -15.13
N VAL A 48 -4.61 6.81 -14.75
CA VAL A 48 -6.08 6.90 -14.64
C VAL A 48 -6.44 7.02 -13.16
N ALA A 49 -7.02 8.15 -12.77
CA ALA A 49 -7.49 8.38 -11.42
C ALA A 49 -8.95 7.91 -11.28
N LEU A 50 -9.19 7.04 -10.30
CA LEU A 50 -10.52 6.53 -9.98
C LEU A 50 -10.84 6.81 -8.51
N PRO A 51 -11.53 7.92 -8.18
CA PRO A 51 -11.92 8.23 -6.81
C PRO A 51 -12.85 7.18 -6.21
N GLY A 52 -12.59 6.76 -4.97
CA GLY A 52 -13.43 5.82 -4.25
C GLY A 52 -12.75 5.25 -2.99
N ASP A 53 -13.48 4.43 -2.25
CA ASP A 53 -12.98 3.75 -1.05
C ASP A 53 -12.71 2.28 -1.34
N VAL A 54 -11.48 1.83 -1.08
CA VAL A 54 -11.09 0.41 -1.24
C VAL A 54 -11.89 -0.53 -0.32
N ALA A 55 -12.50 -0.02 0.75
CA ALA A 55 -13.40 -0.78 1.59
C ALA A 55 -14.71 -1.20 0.86
N GLU A 56 -15.07 -0.47 -0.22
CA GLU A 56 -16.28 -0.75 -1.00
C GLU A 56 -16.03 -1.78 -2.10
N ALA A 57 -16.82 -2.86 -2.11
CA ALA A 57 -16.63 -3.97 -3.05
C ALA A 57 -16.79 -3.55 -4.53
N GLU A 58 -17.74 -2.66 -4.82
CA GLU A 58 -17.97 -2.14 -6.16
C GLU A 58 -16.75 -1.34 -6.66
N HIS A 59 -16.17 -0.50 -5.79
CA HIS A 59 -14.99 0.27 -6.14
C HIS A 59 -13.78 -0.62 -6.47
N ARG A 60 -13.55 -1.69 -5.69
CA ARG A 60 -12.49 -2.67 -6.00
C ARG A 60 -12.68 -3.33 -7.36
N THR A 61 -13.93 -3.67 -7.73
CA THR A 61 -14.25 -4.20 -9.05
C THR A 61 -13.92 -3.19 -10.15
N GLN A 62 -14.34 -1.93 -9.96
CA GLN A 62 -14.05 -0.84 -10.91
C GLN A 62 -12.54 -0.60 -11.09
N LEU A 63 -11.73 -0.71 -10.03
CA LEU A 63 -10.26 -0.60 -10.13
C LEU A 63 -9.67 -1.66 -11.05
N VAL A 64 -10.10 -2.92 -10.88
CA VAL A 64 -9.61 -4.02 -11.71
C VAL A 64 -10.12 -3.88 -13.17
N GLU A 65 -11.36 -3.47 -13.37
CA GLU A 65 -11.94 -3.23 -14.70
C GLU A 65 -11.25 -2.07 -15.42
N ALA A 66 -10.96 -0.98 -14.72
CA ALA A 66 -10.27 0.19 -15.28
C ALA A 66 -8.85 -0.13 -15.79
N ALA A 67 -8.22 -1.19 -15.28
CA ALA A 67 -6.99 -1.73 -15.85
C ALA A 67 -7.20 -2.35 -17.25
N GLY A 68 -8.43 -2.39 -17.81
CA GLY A 68 -8.73 -2.87 -19.16
C GLY A 68 -8.55 -4.37 -19.32
N CYS A 69 -8.32 -4.86 -20.55
CA CYS A 69 -8.23 -6.30 -20.85
C CYS A 69 -6.80 -6.86 -20.77
N ALA A 70 -5.78 -6.02 -20.64
CA ALA A 70 -4.39 -6.49 -20.55
C ALA A 70 -4.09 -7.13 -19.18
N SER A 71 -3.04 -7.95 -19.11
CA SER A 71 -2.55 -8.47 -17.85
C SER A 71 -2.13 -7.33 -16.91
N ILE A 72 -2.29 -7.55 -15.61
CA ILE A 72 -1.82 -6.64 -14.57
C ILE A 72 -0.43 -7.13 -14.15
N ASP A 73 0.57 -6.26 -14.26
CA ASP A 73 1.96 -6.56 -13.89
C ASP A 73 2.27 -6.23 -12.42
N LEU A 74 1.45 -5.32 -11.83
CA LEU A 74 1.66 -4.82 -10.47
C LEU A 74 0.33 -4.49 -9.78
N LEU A 75 0.16 -5.00 -8.56
CA LEU A 75 -0.84 -4.52 -7.61
C LEU A 75 -0.15 -4.01 -6.35
N VAL A 76 -0.37 -2.74 -6.00
CA VAL A 76 0.13 -2.13 -4.76
C VAL A 76 -1.04 -1.79 -3.83
N ASN A 77 -1.16 -2.55 -2.76
CA ASN A 77 -2.06 -2.26 -1.65
C ASN A 77 -1.36 -1.32 -0.66
N ASN A 78 -1.50 -0.01 -0.89
CA ASN A 78 -0.93 1.04 -0.06
C ASN A 78 -1.98 1.82 0.75
N ALA A 79 -3.23 1.91 0.27
CA ALA A 79 -4.31 2.53 1.04
C ALA A 79 -4.40 1.92 2.45
N SER A 80 -4.50 2.78 3.46
CA SER A 80 -4.47 2.36 4.86
C SER A 80 -5.22 3.33 5.75
N LEU A 81 -5.73 2.80 6.86
CA LEU A 81 -6.39 3.55 7.93
C LEU A 81 -5.62 3.33 9.23
N LEU A 82 -5.19 4.42 9.87
CA LEU A 82 -4.50 4.39 11.17
C LEU A 82 -5.46 3.94 12.30
N GLY A 83 -6.69 4.40 12.23
CA GLY A 83 -7.69 4.28 13.30
C GLY A 83 -7.89 5.62 14.03
N PRO A 84 -8.50 5.61 15.22
CA PRO A 84 -8.72 6.82 15.99
C PRO A 84 -7.40 7.43 16.48
N ALA A 85 -7.34 8.76 16.48
CA ALA A 85 -6.25 9.54 17.07
C ALA A 85 -6.84 10.44 18.18
N PRO A 86 -6.22 10.50 19.37
CA PRO A 86 -5.01 9.76 19.77
C PRO A 86 -5.22 8.25 19.79
N LEU A 87 -4.13 7.50 19.59
CA LEU A 87 -4.17 6.04 19.51
C LEU A 87 -4.58 5.43 20.87
N PRO A 88 -5.71 4.70 20.96
CA PRO A 88 -6.16 4.13 22.21
C PRO A 88 -5.41 2.84 22.57
N GLU A 89 -5.27 2.57 23.84
CA GLU A 89 -4.79 1.27 24.32
C GLU A 89 -5.73 0.14 23.87
N LEU A 90 -5.19 -1.04 23.59
CA LEU A 90 -5.95 -2.17 23.06
C LEU A 90 -7.07 -2.63 24.02
N GLY A 91 -6.86 -2.50 25.33
CA GLY A 91 -7.87 -2.85 26.35
C GLY A 91 -9.12 -1.97 26.33
N SER A 92 -9.04 -0.78 25.73
CA SER A 92 -10.15 0.19 25.58
C SER A 92 -10.43 0.56 24.12
N TYR A 93 -9.85 -0.17 23.17
CA TYR A 93 -10.01 0.13 21.74
C TYR A 93 -11.47 -0.06 21.31
N PRO A 94 -12.12 0.94 20.68
CA PRO A 94 -13.48 0.81 20.18
C PRO A 94 -13.55 -0.27 19.09
N LEU A 95 -14.32 -1.33 19.31
CA LEU A 95 -14.36 -2.47 18.38
C LEU A 95 -14.91 -2.10 16.99
N ASP A 96 -15.78 -1.12 16.88
CA ASP A 96 -16.29 -0.66 15.59
C ASP A 96 -15.18 0.06 14.79
N GLU A 97 -14.32 0.84 15.46
CA GLU A 97 -13.15 1.42 14.82
C GLU A 97 -12.12 0.35 14.43
N LEU A 98 -11.94 -0.68 15.27
CA LEU A 98 -11.09 -1.81 14.91
C LEU A 98 -11.59 -2.54 13.66
N ARG A 99 -12.91 -2.76 13.54
CA ARG A 99 -13.50 -3.35 12.32
C ARG A 99 -13.21 -2.50 11.09
N ARG A 100 -13.33 -1.17 11.19
CA ARG A 100 -13.01 -0.25 10.08
C ARG A 100 -11.55 -0.31 9.68
N VAL A 101 -10.63 -0.37 10.65
CA VAL A 101 -9.20 -0.53 10.39
C VAL A 101 -8.93 -1.85 9.66
N TYR A 102 -9.52 -2.95 10.12
CA TYR A 102 -9.35 -4.26 9.48
C TYR A 102 -10.00 -4.31 8.08
N GLU A 103 -11.14 -3.66 7.89
CA GLU A 103 -11.77 -3.56 6.57
C GLU A 103 -10.83 -2.92 5.55
N ALA A 104 -10.24 -1.76 5.91
CA ALA A 104 -9.35 -1.04 5.01
C ALA A 104 -7.97 -1.70 4.85
N ASN A 105 -7.39 -2.23 5.95
CA ASN A 105 -5.99 -2.66 5.96
C ASN A 105 -5.79 -4.15 5.69
N VAL A 106 -6.84 -4.97 5.82
CA VAL A 106 -6.75 -6.44 5.73
C VAL A 106 -7.71 -6.98 4.66
N PHE A 107 -9.01 -6.73 4.82
CA PHE A 107 -10.01 -7.32 3.94
C PHE A 107 -10.01 -6.68 2.55
N ALA A 108 -9.89 -5.37 2.45
CA ALA A 108 -9.83 -4.69 1.16
C ALA A 108 -8.60 -5.11 0.33
N PRO A 109 -7.36 -5.14 0.86
CA PRO A 109 -6.20 -5.68 0.16
C PRO A 109 -6.37 -7.12 -0.30
N LEU A 110 -6.89 -8.01 0.55
CA LEU A 110 -7.14 -9.40 0.19
C LEU A 110 -8.18 -9.52 -0.92
N ALA A 111 -9.32 -8.83 -0.78
CA ALA A 111 -10.39 -8.85 -1.77
C ALA A 111 -9.94 -8.28 -3.12
N LEU A 112 -9.14 -7.20 -3.13
CA LEU A 112 -8.58 -6.64 -4.35
C LEU A 112 -7.57 -7.61 -4.98
N ALA A 113 -6.74 -8.27 -4.18
CA ALA A 113 -5.84 -9.33 -4.66
C ALA A 113 -6.64 -10.48 -5.31
N GLN A 114 -7.71 -10.96 -4.67
CA GLN A 114 -8.57 -12.02 -5.21
C GLN A 114 -9.21 -11.64 -6.56
N LEU A 115 -9.67 -10.40 -6.70
CA LEU A 115 -10.20 -9.88 -7.97
C LEU A 115 -9.13 -9.76 -9.06
N ALA A 116 -7.90 -9.40 -8.67
CA ALA A 116 -6.79 -9.21 -9.60
C ALA A 116 -6.10 -10.54 -9.99
N LEU A 117 -6.08 -11.55 -9.12
CA LEU A 117 -5.36 -12.83 -9.33
C LEU A 117 -5.59 -13.46 -10.71
N PRO A 118 -6.83 -13.54 -11.26
CA PRO A 118 -7.07 -14.12 -12.59
C PRO A 118 -6.43 -13.32 -13.73
N ARG A 119 -5.95 -12.12 -13.46
CA ARG A 119 -5.38 -11.16 -14.41
C ARG A 119 -3.90 -10.86 -14.16
N LEU A 120 -3.34 -11.32 -13.04
CA LEU A 120 -1.92 -11.23 -12.77
C LEU A 120 -1.18 -12.26 -13.64
N GLY A 121 -0.27 -11.76 -14.49
CA GLY A 121 0.58 -12.62 -15.32
C GLY A 121 1.69 -13.30 -14.54
N GLU A 122 2.39 -14.23 -15.19
CA GLU A 122 3.60 -14.85 -14.63
C GLU A 122 4.64 -13.77 -14.28
N GLY A 123 5.21 -13.84 -13.08
CA GLY A 123 6.15 -12.86 -12.56
C GLY A 123 5.51 -11.53 -12.13
N ALA A 124 4.19 -11.38 -12.17
CA ALA A 124 3.53 -10.17 -11.66
C ALA A 124 3.79 -9.96 -10.17
N ARG A 125 3.79 -8.69 -9.75
CA ARG A 125 4.11 -8.29 -8.37
C ARG A 125 2.85 -7.88 -7.64
N LEU A 126 2.65 -8.44 -6.44
CA LEU A 126 1.66 -8.01 -5.46
C LEU A 126 2.42 -7.45 -4.25
N LEU A 127 2.35 -6.15 -4.05
CA LEU A 127 3.06 -5.45 -2.99
C LEU A 127 2.05 -4.91 -1.97
N ASN A 128 2.10 -5.46 -0.76
CA ASN A 128 1.31 -5.02 0.37
C ASN A 128 2.17 -4.15 1.28
N VAL A 129 1.81 -2.87 1.44
CA VAL A 129 2.52 -1.95 2.33
C VAL A 129 2.13 -2.24 3.77
N ILE A 130 3.12 -2.68 4.54
CA ILE A 130 2.99 -2.92 5.99
C ILE A 130 3.72 -1.82 6.78
N SER A 131 4.17 -2.11 7.99
CA SER A 131 4.92 -1.24 8.90
C SER A 131 5.71 -2.12 9.86
N ASP A 132 6.71 -1.56 10.49
CA ASP A 132 7.41 -2.17 11.63
C ASP A 132 6.45 -2.51 12.79
N ALA A 133 5.36 -1.72 12.97
CA ALA A 133 4.28 -2.03 13.90
C ALA A 133 3.57 -3.39 13.63
N ALA A 134 3.81 -4.02 12.48
CA ALA A 134 3.39 -5.40 12.23
C ALA A 134 4.21 -6.43 13.03
N LEU A 135 5.43 -6.08 13.42
CA LEU A 135 6.42 -6.97 14.03
C LEU A 135 6.74 -6.55 15.47
N GLU A 136 6.77 -5.24 15.73
CA GLU A 136 7.15 -4.67 17.01
C GLU A 136 5.91 -4.26 17.83
N PRO A 137 5.84 -4.62 19.12
CA PRO A 137 4.66 -4.37 19.95
C PRO A 137 4.70 -2.97 20.57
N TYR A 138 4.24 -1.97 19.84
CA TYR A 138 4.13 -0.59 20.35
C TYR A 138 2.81 -0.39 21.12
N ALA A 139 2.89 0.21 22.32
CA ALA A 139 1.70 0.60 23.08
C ALA A 139 0.86 1.62 22.28
N GLY A 140 -0.46 1.48 22.29
CA GLY A 140 -1.38 2.32 21.51
C GLY A 140 -1.56 1.90 20.04
N TRP A 141 -0.64 1.13 19.47
CA TRP A 141 -0.70 0.73 18.06
C TRP A 141 -1.52 -0.55 17.79
N GLY A 142 -2.28 -1.02 18.78
CA GLY A 142 -2.94 -2.32 18.72
C GLY A 142 -3.88 -2.51 17.52
N GLY A 143 -4.64 -1.49 17.13
CA GLY A 143 -5.52 -1.57 15.95
C GLY A 143 -4.74 -1.62 14.65
N TYR A 144 -3.88 -0.65 14.42
CA TYR A 144 -3.07 -0.55 13.20
C TYR A 144 -2.06 -1.70 13.11
N GLY A 145 -1.22 -1.87 14.14
CA GLY A 145 -0.16 -2.88 14.15
C GLY A 145 -0.68 -4.28 13.93
N SER A 146 -1.75 -4.68 14.65
CA SER A 146 -2.36 -5.99 14.45
C SER A 146 -2.91 -6.19 13.03
N SER A 147 -3.47 -5.14 12.42
CA SER A 147 -3.94 -5.19 11.03
C SER A 147 -2.78 -5.37 10.03
N LYS A 148 -1.64 -4.70 10.27
CA LYS A 148 -0.45 -4.84 9.43
C LYS A 148 0.24 -6.19 9.62
N ALA A 149 0.21 -6.76 10.84
CA ALA A 149 0.64 -8.13 11.09
C ALA A 149 -0.23 -9.16 10.36
N ALA A 150 -1.55 -8.98 10.37
CA ALA A 150 -2.47 -9.82 9.61
C ALA A 150 -2.19 -9.73 8.10
N LEU A 151 -1.98 -8.52 7.56
CA LEU A 151 -1.66 -8.33 6.15
C LEU A 151 -0.31 -8.97 5.77
N ALA A 152 0.70 -8.89 6.65
CA ALA A 152 2.00 -9.53 6.44
C ALA A 152 1.85 -11.05 6.34
N GLN A 153 1.08 -11.67 7.23
CA GLN A 153 0.84 -13.11 7.20
C GLN A 153 0.03 -13.54 5.97
N LEU A 154 -1.00 -12.78 5.58
CA LEU A 154 -1.76 -13.02 4.36
C LEU A 154 -0.85 -12.94 3.12
N SER A 155 0.07 -11.98 3.09
CA SER A 155 1.04 -11.85 1.99
C SER A 155 1.94 -13.08 1.86
N ALA A 156 2.44 -13.61 2.99
CA ALA A 156 3.26 -14.81 3.01
C ALA A 156 2.51 -16.04 2.48
N ILE A 157 1.23 -16.20 2.89
CA ILE A 157 0.38 -17.31 2.43
C ILE A 157 0.08 -17.17 0.93
N LEU A 158 -0.32 -15.97 0.47
CA LEU A 158 -0.58 -15.72 -0.94
C LEU A 158 0.65 -16.01 -1.81
N GLY A 159 1.86 -15.67 -1.34
CA GLY A 159 3.10 -15.99 -2.04
C GLY A 159 3.37 -17.49 -2.13
N ALA A 160 3.08 -18.23 -1.05
CA ALA A 160 3.24 -19.70 -1.03
C ALA A 160 2.22 -20.41 -1.95
N GLU A 161 0.99 -19.89 -2.02
CA GLU A 161 -0.09 -20.44 -2.86
C GLU A 161 0.06 -20.10 -4.35
N ASN A 162 0.81 -19.03 -4.67
CA ASN A 162 0.97 -18.52 -6.04
C ASN A 162 2.46 -18.39 -6.42
N PRO A 163 3.19 -19.51 -6.61
CA PRO A 163 4.64 -19.48 -6.85
C PRO A 163 5.07 -18.79 -8.15
N GLY A 164 4.15 -18.59 -9.10
CA GLY A 164 4.35 -17.79 -10.33
C GLY A 164 4.31 -16.28 -10.11
N LEU A 165 3.91 -15.81 -8.91
CA LEU A 165 3.87 -14.40 -8.56
C LEU A 165 5.03 -14.03 -7.63
N ARG A 166 5.30 -12.73 -7.52
CA ARG A 166 6.15 -12.13 -6.49
C ARG A 166 5.26 -11.38 -5.50
N VAL A 167 5.05 -11.94 -4.31
CA VAL A 167 4.19 -11.34 -3.28
C VAL A 167 5.06 -10.78 -2.16
N TYR A 168 4.97 -9.49 -1.93
CA TYR A 168 5.80 -8.76 -0.98
C TYR A 168 4.96 -8.12 0.12
N ALA A 169 5.36 -8.32 1.37
CA ALA A 169 5.00 -7.46 2.49
C ALA A 169 6.15 -6.48 2.69
N ALA A 170 5.95 -5.21 2.37
CA ALA A 170 7.00 -4.20 2.38
C ALA A 170 6.77 -3.17 3.48
N ASP A 171 7.74 -3.06 4.41
CA ASP A 171 7.82 -1.98 5.38
C ASP A 171 8.62 -0.83 4.76
N PRO A 172 7.98 0.33 4.50
CA PRO A 172 8.66 1.49 3.91
C PRO A 172 9.50 2.28 4.92
N GLY A 173 9.35 2.00 6.24
CA GLY A 173 9.91 2.78 7.33
C GLY A 173 9.07 4.01 7.67
N ASP A 174 9.52 4.74 8.70
CA ASP A 174 8.91 6.01 9.11
C ASP A 174 9.07 7.07 8.03
N MET A 175 8.00 7.82 7.81
CA MET A 175 7.97 8.87 6.78
C MET A 175 7.21 10.09 7.27
N ARG A 176 7.64 11.26 6.83
CA ARG A 176 6.94 12.53 7.05
C ARG A 176 5.65 12.60 6.24
N THR A 177 4.58 12.01 6.77
CA THR A 177 3.25 11.95 6.16
C THR A 177 2.19 12.46 7.12
N GLN A 178 0.98 12.76 6.59
CA GLN A 178 -0.15 13.11 7.44
C GLN A 178 -0.52 11.98 8.41
N MET A 179 -0.43 10.71 7.98
CA MET A 179 -0.70 9.56 8.86
C MET A 179 0.28 9.52 10.05
N GLN A 180 1.55 9.83 9.82
CA GLN A 180 2.56 9.91 10.88
C GLN A 180 2.27 11.08 11.82
N GLN A 181 1.88 12.24 11.29
CA GLN A 181 1.48 13.39 12.12
C GLN A 181 0.22 13.09 12.92
N ASP A 182 -0.75 12.37 12.36
CA ASP A 182 -1.97 11.95 13.07
C ASP A 182 -1.66 10.97 14.20
N ALA A 183 -0.65 10.11 14.04
CA ALA A 183 -0.18 9.20 15.08
C ALA A 183 0.57 9.92 16.22
N PHE A 184 1.24 11.01 15.90
CA PHE A 184 2.06 11.82 16.81
C PHE A 184 1.65 13.30 16.74
N PRO A 185 0.43 13.66 17.20
CA PRO A 185 -0.14 15.00 16.97
C PRO A 185 0.65 16.13 17.65
N ASP A 186 1.34 15.82 18.74
CA ASP A 186 2.09 16.79 19.54
C ASP A 186 3.60 16.81 19.22
N GLU A 187 4.05 15.98 18.25
CA GLU A 187 5.46 15.90 17.87
C GLU A 187 5.74 16.68 16.58
N ASP A 188 6.92 17.27 16.50
CA ASP A 188 7.50 17.74 15.24
C ASP A 188 8.10 16.54 14.51
N ILE A 189 7.47 16.14 13.40
CA ILE A 189 7.94 15.04 12.56
C ILE A 189 8.79 15.50 11.37
N SER A 190 9.29 16.74 11.41
CA SER A 190 10.10 17.30 10.30
C SER A 190 11.45 16.57 10.11
N ASP A 191 11.92 15.87 11.12
CA ASP A 191 13.10 15.02 11.10
C ASP A 191 12.89 13.67 10.39
N ARG A 192 11.64 13.26 10.16
CA ARG A 192 11.33 12.02 9.43
C ARG A 192 11.64 12.20 7.93
N PRO A 193 12.15 11.14 7.27
CA PRO A 193 12.39 11.15 5.83
C PRO A 193 11.13 11.47 5.04
N VAL A 194 11.27 12.08 3.86
CA VAL A 194 10.15 12.25 2.94
C VAL A 194 9.78 10.91 2.28
N PRO A 195 8.50 10.71 1.87
CA PRO A 195 8.06 9.45 1.27
C PRO A 195 8.88 9.01 0.05
N GLU A 196 9.43 9.97 -0.68
CA GLU A 196 10.28 9.74 -1.85
C GLU A 196 11.55 8.94 -1.54
N GLU A 197 12.06 9.02 -0.30
CA GLU A 197 13.27 8.28 0.12
C GLU A 197 13.03 6.77 0.28
N SER A 198 11.77 6.34 0.51
CA SER A 198 11.40 4.92 0.56
C SER A 198 11.15 4.32 -0.83
N VAL A 199 10.91 5.16 -1.85
CA VAL A 199 10.55 4.70 -3.21
C VAL A 199 11.63 3.84 -3.85
N PRO A 200 12.95 4.14 -3.78
CA PRO A 200 13.98 3.29 -4.37
C PRO A 200 13.94 1.84 -3.90
N GLY A 201 13.74 1.61 -2.60
CA GLY A 201 13.62 0.25 -2.04
C GLY A 201 12.37 -0.49 -2.53
N LEU A 202 11.24 0.21 -2.67
CA LEU A 202 10.03 -0.38 -3.24
C LEU A 202 10.19 -0.68 -4.74
N LEU A 203 10.88 0.18 -5.49
CA LEU A 203 11.20 -0.07 -6.90
C LEU A 203 12.12 -1.29 -7.06
N ALA A 204 13.05 -1.52 -6.13
CA ALA A 204 13.88 -2.72 -6.14
C ALA A 204 13.04 -4.02 -6.02
N LEU A 205 11.92 -3.99 -5.29
CA LEU A 205 10.95 -5.09 -5.26
C LEU A 205 10.14 -5.19 -6.56
N ILE A 206 9.70 -4.06 -7.09
CA ILE A 206 8.82 -4.00 -8.26
C ILE A 206 9.56 -4.36 -9.55
N GLU A 207 10.78 -3.88 -9.72
CA GLU A 207 11.58 -4.04 -10.95
C GLU A 207 12.63 -5.16 -10.84
N GLY A 208 12.93 -5.63 -9.61
CA GLY A 208 13.90 -6.69 -9.34
C GLY A 208 13.30 -8.10 -9.39
N GLU A 209 14.14 -9.09 -9.04
CA GLU A 209 13.82 -10.51 -9.07
C GLU A 209 13.87 -11.17 -7.68
N LEU A 210 13.68 -10.37 -6.61
CA LEU A 210 13.67 -10.89 -5.25
C LEU A 210 12.51 -11.90 -5.07
N PRO A 211 12.68 -12.96 -4.27
CA PRO A 211 11.61 -13.91 -3.99
C PRO A 211 10.47 -13.27 -3.18
N SER A 212 9.30 -13.89 -3.19
CA SER A 212 8.20 -13.50 -2.29
C SER A 212 8.69 -13.47 -0.84
N GLY A 213 8.28 -12.44 -0.07
CA GLY A 213 8.73 -12.33 1.32
C GLY A 213 8.42 -11.00 1.97
N LEU A 214 8.92 -10.83 3.20
CA LEU A 214 8.84 -9.60 3.96
C LEU A 214 10.16 -8.83 3.83
N TYR A 215 10.06 -7.54 3.50
CA TYR A 215 11.21 -6.68 3.25
C TYR A 215 11.05 -5.32 3.92
N ARG A 216 12.17 -4.75 4.36
CA ARG A 216 12.26 -3.34 4.72
C ARG A 216 12.83 -2.58 3.53
N ALA A 217 12.09 -1.60 3.02
CA ALA A 217 12.49 -0.86 1.81
C ALA A 217 13.88 -0.21 1.93
N ARG A 218 14.20 0.32 3.12
CA ARG A 218 15.51 0.93 3.39
C ARG A 218 16.70 -0.01 3.21
N ASP A 219 16.51 -1.31 3.46
CA ASP A 219 17.58 -2.31 3.37
C ASP A 219 17.89 -2.70 1.93
N LEU A 220 17.01 -2.31 1.00
CA LEU A 220 17.14 -2.59 -0.44
C LEU A 220 17.76 -1.41 -1.21
N VAL A 221 17.91 -0.26 -0.59
CA VAL A 221 18.53 0.91 -1.22
C VAL A 221 20.04 0.65 -1.36
N GLY A 222 20.51 0.56 -2.59
CA GLY A 222 21.94 0.28 -2.89
C GLY A 222 22.31 -1.20 -3.05
N ALA A 223 21.35 -2.14 -2.91
CA ALA A 223 21.59 -3.56 -3.16
C ALA A 223 21.55 -3.93 -4.67
N SER A 224 21.23 -2.98 -5.53
CA SER A 224 21.18 -3.17 -6.99
C SER A 224 22.48 -2.63 -7.61
N ALA A 225 23.59 -3.38 -7.51
CA ALA A 225 24.82 -3.15 -8.27
C ALA A 225 25.28 -4.49 -8.88
#